data_9b290433922677d5f9fd1b9be881d19b
#
_entry.id   9b290433922677d5f9fd1b9be881d19b
#
_cell.length_a   1.000
_cell.length_b   1.000
_cell.length_c   1.000
_cell.angle_alpha   90.00
_cell.angle_beta   90.00
_cell.angle_gamma   90.00
#
_symmetry.space_group_name_H-M   'P 1'
#
loop_
_entity.id
_entity.type
_entity.pdbx_description
1 polymer ?
#
loop_
_entity_poly.entity_id
_entity_poly.type
_entity_poly.pdbx_seq_one_letter_code
_entity_poly.pdbx_strand_id
1 'polypeptide(L)'
;MGEAPIIHVNIVDYPAAVAQAHDPSLAGRPFVIAADRGPRRIVLSPSQVARTEGITCGMSLRAAEDRLPSLTVLSADDRLISRADSELTRIIDSYSPTIQGERGGHLYLDMSGTGRLFGSVVDSALRLRREIRDRIGLDAAVAVGANKLVAKIGTRTVRPYGLAEIRSGDEAAFLAGQGIDLMSGVGPVIGDLLKAVGITQIGELARLSDEEVIAFLGVRGLRLRDRARGLDNEPVCPSAITGRRIKRSVDFNEPTIEEEAIKAAVVSAASDASLSMRA
;
A
#
# COMPACT_ATOMS: atom_id res chain seq x y z
N MET A 1 3.60 12.71 -27.05
CA MET A 1 3.68 11.34 -26.51
C MET A 1 2.50 11.23 -25.57
N GLY A 2 1.49 10.38 -25.89
CA GLY A 2 0.34 10.19 -25.00
C GLY A 2 0.83 9.64 -23.67
N GLU A 3 0.30 10.20 -22.57
CA GLU A 3 0.58 9.70 -21.24
C GLU A 3 0.20 8.22 -21.15
N ALA A 4 1.07 7.44 -20.55
CA ALA A 4 0.90 6.01 -20.40
C ALA A 4 -0.08 5.75 -19.25
N PRO A 5 -1.30 5.24 -19.49
CA PRO A 5 -2.22 4.98 -18.40
C PRO A 5 -1.68 3.89 -17.48
N ILE A 6 -1.79 4.13 -16.18
CA ILE A 6 -1.37 3.20 -15.13
C ILE A 6 -2.62 2.64 -14.44
N ILE A 7 -2.66 1.33 -14.28
CA ILE A 7 -3.60 0.67 -13.38
C ILE A 7 -2.90 0.47 -12.03
N HIS A 8 -3.55 0.88 -10.95
CA HIS A 8 -3.17 0.49 -9.59
C HIS A 8 -4.21 -0.47 -9.03
N VAL A 9 -3.73 -1.58 -8.48
CA VAL A 9 -4.52 -2.58 -7.75
C VAL A 9 -4.19 -2.49 -6.28
N ASN A 10 -5.20 -2.49 -5.43
CA ASN A 10 -5.05 -2.45 -3.98
C ASN A 10 -6.03 -3.42 -3.30
N ILE A 11 -5.50 -4.49 -2.73
CA ILE A 11 -6.25 -5.42 -1.90
C ILE A 11 -6.04 -5.00 -0.45
N VAL A 12 -7.11 -4.47 0.15
CA VAL A 12 -7.05 -3.91 1.51
C VAL A 12 -6.85 -5.02 2.53
N ASP A 13 -6.00 -4.77 3.53
CA ASP A 13 -5.72 -5.74 4.60
C ASP A 13 -5.35 -7.12 4.05
N TYR A 14 -4.44 -7.15 3.10
CA TYR A 14 -4.10 -8.30 2.29
C TYR A 14 -3.96 -9.63 3.07
N PRO A 15 -3.21 -9.72 4.19
CA PRO A 15 -3.13 -10.95 4.96
C PRO A 15 -4.49 -11.44 5.49
N ALA A 16 -5.35 -10.52 5.95
CA ALA A 16 -6.68 -10.89 6.43
C ALA A 16 -7.60 -11.27 5.25
N ALA A 17 -7.52 -10.55 4.12
CA ALA A 17 -8.27 -10.90 2.91
C ALA A 17 -7.91 -12.30 2.40
N VAL A 18 -6.61 -12.64 2.37
CA VAL A 18 -6.11 -13.97 1.98
C VAL A 18 -6.59 -15.06 2.94
N ALA A 19 -6.53 -14.81 4.25
CA ALA A 19 -7.03 -15.75 5.26
C ALA A 19 -8.54 -16.02 5.08
N GLN A 20 -9.33 -14.95 4.86
CA GLN A 20 -10.78 -15.09 4.65
C GLN A 20 -11.13 -15.79 3.33
N ALA A 21 -10.37 -15.55 2.26
CA ALA A 21 -10.57 -16.26 0.98
C ALA A 21 -10.24 -17.75 1.10
N HIS A 22 -9.26 -18.11 1.95
CA HIS A 22 -8.90 -19.50 2.22
C HIS A 22 -9.90 -20.20 3.14
N ASP A 23 -10.38 -19.52 4.18
CA ASP A 23 -11.38 -20.01 5.13
C ASP A 23 -12.66 -19.16 5.10
N PRO A 24 -13.66 -19.53 4.31
CA PRO A 24 -14.93 -18.80 4.22
C PRO A 24 -15.69 -18.70 5.54
N SER A 25 -15.39 -19.53 6.55
CA SER A 25 -16.04 -19.46 7.87
C SER A 25 -15.69 -18.18 8.64
N LEU A 26 -14.62 -17.48 8.23
CA LEU A 26 -14.21 -16.18 8.76
C LEU A 26 -15.06 -15.02 8.22
N ALA A 27 -15.85 -15.26 7.16
CA ALA A 27 -16.68 -14.21 6.58
C ALA A 27 -17.70 -13.66 7.59
N GLY A 28 -17.78 -12.33 7.68
CA GLY A 28 -18.69 -11.67 8.62
C GLY A 28 -18.26 -11.73 10.10
N ARG A 29 -17.11 -12.32 10.41
CA ARG A 29 -16.58 -12.39 11.78
C ARG A 29 -15.46 -11.38 12.00
N PRO A 30 -15.38 -10.78 13.20
CA PRO A 30 -14.24 -9.95 13.55
C PRO A 30 -13.02 -10.84 13.86
N PHE A 31 -11.97 -10.69 13.07
CA PHE A 31 -10.68 -11.34 13.34
C PHE A 31 -9.52 -10.42 12.96
N VAL A 32 -8.36 -10.74 13.46
CA VAL A 32 -7.08 -10.09 13.10
C VAL A 32 -6.03 -11.14 12.80
N ILE A 33 -5.15 -10.80 11.88
CA ILE A 33 -3.85 -11.46 11.76
C ILE A 33 -2.90 -10.74 12.70
N ALA A 34 -2.35 -11.45 13.67
CA ALA A 34 -1.38 -10.91 14.62
C ALA A 34 0.05 -11.30 14.23
N ALA A 35 0.99 -10.46 14.56
CA ALA A 35 2.41 -10.72 14.45
C ALA A 35 3.13 -10.35 15.75
N ASP A 36 4.20 -11.08 16.03
CA ASP A 36 5.08 -10.76 17.16
C ASP A 36 6.04 -9.65 16.73
N ARG A 37 6.19 -8.64 17.59
CA ARG A 37 7.13 -7.55 17.41
C ARG A 37 7.93 -7.40 18.68
N GLY A 38 9.03 -8.18 18.77
CA GLY A 38 9.75 -8.35 20.02
C GLY A 38 8.82 -8.92 21.11
N PRO A 39 8.78 -8.33 22.30
CA PRO A 39 7.92 -8.80 23.40
C PRO A 39 6.43 -8.44 23.21
N ARG A 40 6.08 -7.71 22.18
CA ARG A 40 4.72 -7.21 21.93
C ARG A 40 4.09 -7.91 20.75
N ARG A 41 2.83 -8.32 20.94
CA ARG A 41 1.97 -8.76 19.83
C ARG A 41 1.16 -7.57 19.29
N ILE A 42 1.16 -7.41 17.99
CA ILE A 42 0.44 -6.34 17.31
C ILE A 42 -0.49 -6.88 16.25
N VAL A 43 -1.51 -6.11 15.93
CA VAL A 43 -2.39 -6.34 14.78
C VAL A 43 -1.60 -6.04 13.51
N LEU A 44 -1.34 -7.08 12.71
CA LEU A 44 -0.73 -6.94 11.38
C LEU A 44 -1.80 -6.54 10.35
N SER A 45 -2.96 -7.16 10.41
CA SER A 45 -4.04 -6.96 9.45
C SER A 45 -5.38 -7.31 10.10
N PRO A 46 -6.31 -6.35 10.23
CA PRO A 46 -7.68 -6.64 10.71
C PRO A 46 -8.57 -7.13 9.57
N SER A 47 -9.60 -7.94 9.88
CA SER A 47 -10.71 -8.17 8.96
C SER A 47 -11.51 -6.88 8.76
N GLN A 48 -12.31 -6.82 7.68
CA GLN A 48 -13.17 -5.65 7.44
C GLN A 48 -14.13 -5.39 8.63
N VAL A 49 -14.68 -6.44 9.24
CA VAL A 49 -15.54 -6.34 10.43
C VAL A 49 -14.76 -5.75 11.60
N ALA A 50 -13.57 -6.26 11.89
CA ALA A 50 -12.74 -5.73 12.97
C ALA A 50 -12.33 -4.27 12.72
N ARG A 51 -12.11 -3.88 11.45
CA ARG A 51 -11.81 -2.51 11.06
C ARG A 51 -12.97 -1.55 11.32
N THR A 52 -14.21 -1.96 11.04
CA THR A 52 -15.40 -1.13 11.33
C THR A 52 -15.59 -0.92 12.83
N GLU A 53 -15.14 -1.85 13.66
CA GLU A 53 -15.09 -1.73 15.13
C GLU A 53 -13.90 -0.90 15.63
N GLY A 54 -13.13 -0.29 14.71
CA GLY A 54 -12.01 0.62 15.01
C GLY A 54 -10.71 -0.07 15.36
N ILE A 55 -10.54 -1.36 14.99
CA ILE A 55 -9.25 -2.05 15.11
C ILE A 55 -8.41 -1.70 13.89
N THR A 56 -7.16 -1.27 14.14
CA THR A 56 -6.26 -0.80 13.09
C THR A 56 -4.93 -1.56 13.09
N CYS A 57 -4.28 -1.60 11.93
CA CYS A 57 -2.92 -2.13 11.81
C CYS A 57 -1.95 -1.38 12.74
N GLY A 58 -1.09 -2.12 13.44
CA GLY A 58 -0.14 -1.58 14.43
C GLY A 58 -0.70 -1.40 15.83
N MET A 59 -2.02 -1.54 16.05
CA MET A 59 -2.62 -1.56 17.40
C MET A 59 -2.04 -2.74 18.19
N SER A 60 -1.80 -2.56 19.51
CA SER A 60 -1.41 -3.69 20.36
C SER A 60 -2.55 -4.72 20.40
N LEU A 61 -2.19 -6.00 20.38
CA LEU A 61 -3.21 -7.06 20.39
C LEU A 61 -4.09 -6.96 21.63
N ARG A 62 -3.51 -6.65 22.81
CA ARG A 62 -4.26 -6.43 24.05
C ARG A 62 -5.31 -5.32 23.90
N ALA A 63 -4.92 -4.17 23.32
CA ALA A 63 -5.89 -3.07 23.13
C ALA A 63 -7.00 -3.44 22.11
N ALA A 64 -6.70 -4.32 21.16
CA ALA A 64 -7.69 -4.82 20.21
C ALA A 64 -8.68 -5.80 20.90
N GLU A 65 -8.18 -6.69 21.74
CA GLU A 65 -8.98 -7.64 22.54
C GLU A 65 -9.83 -6.92 23.60
N ASP A 66 -9.26 -5.93 24.28
CA ASP A 66 -10.00 -5.09 25.24
C ASP A 66 -11.13 -4.32 24.55
N ARG A 67 -10.91 -3.88 23.30
CA ARG A 67 -11.92 -3.17 22.50
C ARG A 67 -13.02 -4.07 21.98
N LEU A 68 -12.68 -5.29 21.59
CA LEU A 68 -13.60 -6.25 20.99
C LEU A 68 -13.35 -7.66 21.58
N PRO A 69 -14.02 -8.01 22.69
CA PRO A 69 -13.82 -9.31 23.38
C PRO A 69 -14.14 -10.54 22.51
N SER A 70 -14.95 -10.37 21.46
CA SER A 70 -15.29 -11.44 20.49
C SER A 70 -14.27 -11.60 19.37
N LEU A 71 -13.13 -10.87 19.42
CA LEU A 71 -12.11 -10.87 18.39
C LEU A 71 -11.42 -12.23 18.28
N THR A 72 -11.41 -12.78 17.07
CA THR A 72 -10.62 -13.99 16.79
C THR A 72 -9.19 -13.57 16.38
N VAL A 73 -8.19 -14.19 16.98
CA VAL A 73 -6.78 -13.91 16.70
C VAL A 73 -6.16 -15.05 15.92
N LEU A 74 -5.66 -14.76 14.75
CA LEU A 74 -4.97 -15.69 13.85
C LEU A 74 -3.50 -15.29 13.72
N SER A 75 -2.62 -16.27 13.54
CA SER A 75 -1.22 -16.03 13.18
C SER A 75 -1.08 -15.85 11.67
N ALA A 76 -0.06 -15.09 11.25
CA ALA A 76 0.27 -14.97 9.83
C ALA A 76 0.71 -16.33 9.27
N ASP A 77 0.18 -16.69 8.11
CA ASP A 77 0.61 -17.87 7.34
C ASP A 77 1.35 -17.40 6.07
N ASP A 78 2.69 -17.37 6.16
CA ASP A 78 3.55 -16.93 5.06
C ASP A 78 3.42 -17.84 3.82
N ARG A 79 3.09 -19.11 3.98
CA ARG A 79 2.90 -20.03 2.85
C ARG A 79 1.62 -19.71 2.09
N LEU A 80 0.56 -19.43 2.83
CA LEU A 80 -0.72 -19.03 2.26
C LEU A 80 -0.59 -17.70 1.52
N ILE A 81 0.07 -16.73 2.12
CA ILE A 81 0.35 -15.43 1.50
C ILE A 81 1.20 -15.61 0.22
N SER A 82 2.27 -16.41 0.27
CA SER A 82 3.12 -16.64 -0.90
C SER A 82 2.39 -17.33 -2.06
N ARG A 83 1.43 -18.23 -1.76
CA ARG A 83 0.57 -18.84 -2.79
C ARG A 83 -0.34 -17.80 -3.42
N ALA A 84 -1.00 -16.98 -2.60
CA ALA A 84 -1.86 -15.90 -3.08
C ALA A 84 -1.07 -14.88 -3.92
N ASP A 85 0.13 -14.49 -3.51
CA ASP A 85 1.04 -13.63 -4.27
C ASP A 85 1.39 -14.23 -5.64
N SER A 86 1.69 -15.54 -5.69
CA SER A 86 2.03 -16.23 -6.94
C SER A 86 0.85 -16.27 -7.91
N GLU A 87 -0.35 -16.56 -7.42
CA GLU A 87 -1.56 -16.57 -8.26
C GLU A 87 -1.94 -15.16 -8.72
N LEU A 88 -1.85 -14.16 -7.82
CA LEU A 88 -2.09 -12.76 -8.15
C LEU A 88 -1.12 -12.28 -9.23
N THR A 89 0.17 -12.62 -9.10
CA THR A 89 1.19 -12.30 -10.11
C THR A 89 0.84 -12.92 -11.46
N ARG A 90 0.46 -14.20 -11.52
CA ARG A 90 0.07 -14.87 -12.77
C ARG A 90 -1.12 -14.21 -13.46
N ILE A 91 -2.12 -13.76 -12.68
CA ILE A 91 -3.26 -13.03 -13.23
C ILE A 91 -2.77 -11.73 -13.86
N ILE A 92 -1.97 -10.96 -13.13
CA ILE A 92 -1.55 -9.62 -13.52
C ILE A 92 -0.58 -9.63 -14.70
N ASP A 93 0.32 -10.61 -14.77
CA ASP A 93 1.30 -10.80 -15.86
C ASP A 93 0.61 -10.94 -17.23
N SER A 94 -0.66 -11.38 -17.27
CA SER A 94 -1.41 -11.49 -18.52
C SER A 94 -1.92 -10.14 -19.05
N TYR A 95 -1.89 -9.05 -18.26
CA TYR A 95 -2.41 -7.73 -18.63
C TYR A 95 -1.34 -6.72 -19.02
N SER A 96 -0.14 -6.82 -18.50
CA SER A 96 0.94 -5.87 -18.79
C SER A 96 2.31 -6.54 -18.67
N PRO A 97 3.26 -6.22 -19.57
CA PRO A 97 4.64 -6.67 -19.45
C PRO A 97 5.43 -5.90 -18.37
N THR A 98 4.90 -4.78 -17.90
CA THR A 98 5.59 -3.91 -16.93
C THR A 98 4.77 -3.76 -15.67
N ILE A 99 5.15 -4.51 -14.64
CA ILE A 99 4.45 -4.58 -13.37
C ILE A 99 5.41 -4.24 -12.24
N GLN A 100 4.96 -3.38 -11.34
CA GLN A 100 5.64 -3.09 -10.08
C GLN A 100 4.79 -3.55 -8.91
N GLY A 101 5.30 -4.52 -8.15
CA GLY A 101 4.71 -4.92 -6.87
C GLY A 101 5.22 -4.04 -5.72
N GLU A 102 4.31 -3.57 -4.90
CA GLU A 102 4.58 -3.07 -3.56
C GLU A 102 4.12 -4.13 -2.53
N ARG A 103 4.31 -3.85 -1.24
CA ARG A 103 3.90 -4.80 -0.20
C ARG A 103 2.39 -5.00 -0.17
N GLY A 104 1.96 -6.25 0.11
CA GLY A 104 0.63 -6.54 0.62
C GLY A 104 -0.50 -6.21 -0.36
N GLY A 105 -0.45 -6.72 -1.57
CA GLY A 105 -1.55 -6.58 -2.52
C GLY A 105 -1.62 -5.23 -3.22
N HIS A 106 -0.54 -4.44 -3.20
CA HIS A 106 -0.41 -3.21 -3.98
C HIS A 106 0.45 -3.44 -5.22
N LEU A 107 -0.12 -3.22 -6.40
CA LEU A 107 0.56 -3.43 -7.68
C LEU A 107 0.23 -2.29 -8.65
N TYR A 108 1.22 -1.93 -9.45
CA TYR A 108 1.05 -1.01 -10.58
C TYR A 108 1.33 -1.75 -11.87
N LEU A 109 0.50 -1.49 -12.87
CA LEU A 109 0.64 -1.99 -14.23
C LEU A 109 0.78 -0.79 -15.17
N ASP A 110 1.82 -0.77 -15.97
CA ASP A 110 1.94 0.17 -17.07
C ASP A 110 1.18 -0.39 -18.28
N MET A 111 0.15 0.31 -18.69
CA MET A 111 -0.72 -0.09 -19.80
C MET A 111 -0.32 0.53 -21.13
N SER A 112 0.88 1.12 -21.22
CA SER A 112 1.42 1.68 -22.47
C SER A 112 1.46 0.62 -23.57
N GLY A 113 0.95 0.95 -24.75
CA GLY A 113 0.98 0.07 -25.91
C GLY A 113 0.03 -1.13 -25.87
N THR A 114 -0.69 -1.36 -24.77
CA THR A 114 -1.57 -2.53 -24.62
C THR A 114 -2.95 -2.36 -25.29
N GLY A 115 -3.31 -1.15 -25.71
CA GLY A 115 -4.65 -0.83 -26.24
C GLY A 115 -5.08 -1.65 -27.47
N ARG A 116 -4.12 -2.11 -28.31
CA ARG A 116 -4.43 -2.99 -29.44
C ARG A 116 -4.82 -4.41 -29.03
N LEU A 117 -4.31 -4.87 -27.87
CA LEU A 117 -4.56 -6.23 -27.37
C LEU A 117 -5.82 -6.27 -26.49
N PHE A 118 -6.01 -5.24 -25.67
CA PHE A 118 -7.01 -5.27 -24.60
C PHE A 118 -8.14 -4.24 -24.79
N GLY A 119 -8.02 -3.33 -25.75
CA GLY A 119 -8.98 -2.25 -25.92
C GLY A 119 -8.84 -1.16 -24.87
N SER A 120 -9.95 -0.71 -24.29
CA SER A 120 -9.97 0.31 -23.24
C SER A 120 -9.24 -0.17 -21.98
N VAL A 121 -8.41 0.71 -21.41
CA VAL A 121 -7.70 0.40 -20.15
C VAL A 121 -8.69 0.23 -19.00
N VAL A 122 -9.80 0.95 -19.01
CA VAL A 122 -10.88 0.81 -18.02
C VAL A 122 -11.53 -0.55 -18.09
N ASP A 123 -11.81 -1.06 -19.30
CA ASP A 123 -12.34 -2.40 -19.47
C ASP A 123 -11.35 -3.48 -19.03
N SER A 124 -10.06 -3.24 -19.27
CA SER A 124 -8.99 -4.11 -18.78
C SER A 124 -8.94 -4.12 -17.25
N ALA A 125 -9.07 -2.96 -16.60
CA ALA A 125 -9.13 -2.83 -15.15
C ALA A 125 -10.36 -3.55 -14.56
N LEU A 126 -11.51 -3.45 -15.21
CA LEU A 126 -12.73 -4.18 -14.82
C LEU A 126 -12.57 -5.69 -14.94
N ARG A 127 -11.99 -6.18 -16.07
CA ARG A 127 -11.72 -7.60 -16.27
C ARG A 127 -10.73 -8.12 -15.25
N LEU A 128 -9.62 -7.41 -15.04
CA LEU A 128 -8.60 -7.75 -14.04
C LEU A 128 -9.22 -7.88 -12.64
N ARG A 129 -10.03 -6.91 -12.23
CA ARG A 129 -10.70 -6.95 -10.92
C ARG A 129 -11.62 -8.16 -10.78
N ARG A 130 -12.40 -8.49 -11.82
CA ARG A 130 -13.27 -9.69 -11.82
C ARG A 130 -12.43 -10.97 -11.76
N GLU A 131 -11.39 -11.08 -12.56
CA GLU A 131 -10.52 -12.25 -12.60
C GLU A 131 -9.83 -12.51 -11.26
N ILE A 132 -9.35 -11.44 -10.56
CA ILE A 132 -8.80 -11.56 -9.20
C ILE A 132 -9.87 -12.17 -8.27
N ARG A 133 -11.10 -11.68 -8.31
CA ARG A 133 -12.17 -12.19 -7.47
C ARG A 133 -12.54 -13.63 -7.81
N ASP A 134 -12.71 -13.94 -9.09
CA ASP A 134 -13.21 -15.24 -9.55
C ASP A 134 -12.17 -16.34 -9.33
N ARG A 135 -10.86 -16.04 -9.49
CA ARG A 135 -9.79 -17.06 -9.39
C ARG A 135 -9.23 -17.24 -8.01
N ILE A 136 -9.11 -16.18 -7.23
CA ILE A 136 -8.46 -16.21 -5.92
C ILE A 136 -9.34 -15.69 -4.77
N GLY A 137 -10.58 -15.33 -5.03
CA GLY A 137 -11.55 -14.90 -4.00
C GLY A 137 -11.22 -13.58 -3.32
N LEU A 138 -10.35 -12.74 -3.90
CA LEU A 138 -9.92 -11.48 -3.31
C LEU A 138 -10.67 -10.30 -3.92
N ASP A 139 -11.22 -9.45 -3.07
CA ASP A 139 -11.77 -8.17 -3.49
C ASP A 139 -10.66 -7.13 -3.62
N ALA A 140 -10.66 -6.41 -4.75
CA ALA A 140 -9.69 -5.38 -5.04
C ALA A 140 -10.35 -4.02 -5.33
N ALA A 141 -9.77 -2.95 -4.80
CA ALA A 141 -9.94 -1.60 -5.29
C ALA A 141 -8.96 -1.39 -6.46
N VAL A 142 -9.48 -0.96 -7.61
CA VAL A 142 -8.67 -0.74 -8.81
C VAL A 142 -8.86 0.70 -9.27
N ALA A 143 -7.82 1.34 -9.76
CA ALA A 143 -7.94 2.66 -10.36
C ALA A 143 -7.04 2.80 -11.59
N VAL A 144 -7.55 3.56 -12.55
CA VAL A 144 -6.84 3.98 -13.77
C VAL A 144 -6.50 5.46 -13.62
N GLY A 145 -5.26 5.83 -13.89
CA GLY A 145 -4.80 7.21 -13.88
C GLY A 145 -3.60 7.43 -14.77
N ALA A 146 -3.25 8.68 -15.04
CA ALA A 146 -2.12 9.05 -15.91
C ALA A 146 -0.75 8.77 -15.26
N ASN A 147 -0.69 8.62 -13.95
CA ASN A 147 0.54 8.33 -13.21
C ASN A 147 0.28 7.52 -11.93
N LYS A 148 1.36 7.05 -11.31
CA LYS A 148 1.30 6.19 -10.12
C LYS A 148 0.61 6.86 -8.94
N LEU A 149 0.86 8.16 -8.72
CA LEU A 149 0.27 8.89 -7.61
C LEU A 149 -1.25 8.96 -7.73
N VAL A 150 -1.74 9.39 -8.89
CA VAL A 150 -3.17 9.55 -9.17
C VAL A 150 -3.90 8.20 -9.10
N ALA A 151 -3.36 7.16 -9.74
CA ALA A 151 -3.92 5.82 -9.68
C ALA A 151 -3.95 5.28 -8.23
N LYS A 152 -2.90 5.51 -7.43
CA LYS A 152 -2.85 5.08 -6.02
C LYS A 152 -3.89 5.80 -5.16
N ILE A 153 -4.04 7.12 -5.32
CA ILE A 153 -5.07 7.88 -4.60
C ILE A 153 -6.46 7.45 -5.08
N GLY A 154 -6.65 7.22 -6.38
CA GLY A 154 -7.89 6.69 -6.93
C GLY A 154 -8.35 5.39 -6.27
N THR A 155 -7.45 4.42 -6.03
CA THR A 155 -7.84 3.22 -5.30
C THR A 155 -8.26 3.48 -3.85
N ARG A 156 -7.71 4.53 -3.21
CA ARG A 156 -8.08 4.88 -1.84
C ARG A 156 -9.50 5.43 -1.73
N THR A 157 -10.02 6.06 -2.79
CA THR A 157 -11.39 6.60 -2.81
C THR A 157 -12.46 5.54 -3.00
N VAL A 158 -12.10 4.36 -3.53
CA VAL A 158 -13.04 3.27 -3.82
C VAL A 158 -12.82 2.02 -2.96
N ARG A 159 -12.07 2.15 -1.86
CA ARG A 159 -11.87 1.05 -0.88
C ARG A 159 -13.18 0.67 -0.20
N PRO A 160 -13.33 -0.58 0.23
CA PRO A 160 -12.39 -1.70 0.13
C PRO A 160 -12.35 -2.37 -1.24
N TYR A 161 -13.34 -2.14 -2.09
CA TYR A 161 -13.44 -2.66 -3.46
C TYR A 161 -14.18 -1.66 -4.34
N GLY A 162 -13.80 -1.58 -5.59
CA GLY A 162 -14.39 -0.64 -6.55
C GLY A 162 -13.47 -0.39 -7.73
N LEU A 163 -13.94 0.46 -8.66
CA LEU A 163 -13.15 0.98 -9.76
C LEU A 163 -13.26 2.50 -9.80
N ALA A 164 -12.13 3.18 -9.96
CA ALA A 164 -12.05 4.60 -10.25
C ALA A 164 -11.32 4.81 -11.58
N GLU A 165 -11.80 5.75 -12.37
CA GLU A 165 -11.11 6.26 -13.55
C GLU A 165 -10.83 7.74 -13.33
N ILE A 166 -9.57 8.14 -13.43
CA ILE A 166 -9.14 9.54 -13.45
C ILE A 166 -8.59 9.80 -14.84
N ARG A 167 -9.33 10.60 -15.61
CA ARG A 167 -8.97 10.90 -16.99
C ARG A 167 -7.72 11.78 -17.04
N SER A 168 -6.94 11.60 -18.11
CA SER A 168 -5.81 12.46 -18.38
C SER A 168 -6.27 13.92 -18.54
N GLY A 169 -5.62 14.82 -17.81
CA GLY A 169 -5.99 16.24 -17.70
C GLY A 169 -6.83 16.58 -16.47
N ASP A 170 -7.44 15.60 -15.79
CA ASP A 170 -8.26 15.82 -14.60
C ASP A 170 -7.48 15.60 -13.28
N GLU A 171 -6.17 15.28 -13.34
CA GLU A 171 -5.36 14.88 -12.19
C GLU A 171 -5.40 15.93 -11.06
N ALA A 172 -5.13 17.18 -11.39
CA ALA A 172 -5.10 18.27 -10.42
C ALA A 172 -6.49 18.51 -9.81
N ALA A 173 -7.54 18.47 -10.63
CA ALA A 173 -8.92 18.63 -10.18
C ALA A 173 -9.35 17.49 -9.25
N PHE A 174 -9.02 16.25 -9.61
CA PHE A 174 -9.28 15.07 -8.78
C PHE A 174 -8.54 15.14 -7.43
N LEU A 175 -7.26 15.51 -7.46
CA LEU A 175 -6.43 15.56 -6.25
C LEU A 175 -6.84 16.69 -5.32
N ALA A 176 -7.33 17.82 -5.86
CA ALA A 176 -7.58 19.04 -5.08
C ALA A 176 -8.48 18.82 -3.87
N GLY A 177 -9.52 18.00 -4.01
CA GLY A 177 -10.48 17.70 -2.93
C GLY A 177 -10.06 16.55 -2.01
N GLN A 178 -8.93 15.91 -2.27
CA GLN A 178 -8.49 14.77 -1.47
C GLN A 178 -7.75 15.24 -0.22
N GLY A 179 -7.90 14.46 0.88
CA GLY A 179 -7.18 14.73 2.11
C GLY A 179 -5.66 14.62 1.94
N ILE A 180 -4.93 15.50 2.59
CA ILE A 180 -3.45 15.55 2.50
C ILE A 180 -2.79 14.24 2.96
N ASP A 181 -3.42 13.51 3.87
CA ASP A 181 -2.94 12.21 4.38
C ASP A 181 -2.95 11.10 3.31
N LEU A 182 -3.71 11.29 2.23
CA LEU A 182 -3.71 10.33 1.12
C LEU A 182 -2.50 10.47 0.21
N MET A 183 -1.73 11.53 0.37
CA MET A 183 -0.61 11.82 -0.50
C MET A 183 0.61 11.00 -0.13
N SER A 184 1.15 10.24 -1.08
CA SER A 184 2.40 9.51 -0.88
C SER A 184 3.55 10.50 -0.65
N GLY A 185 4.32 10.32 0.43
CA GLY A 185 5.38 11.24 0.84
C GLY A 185 4.95 12.17 1.99
N VAL A 186 3.66 12.25 2.30
CA VAL A 186 3.16 12.89 3.51
C VAL A 186 3.05 11.82 4.61
N GLY A 187 4.11 11.69 5.40
CA GLY A 187 4.09 10.88 6.61
C GLY A 187 3.50 11.66 7.80
N PRO A 188 3.36 11.04 8.98
CA PRO A 188 2.74 11.69 10.15
C PRO A 188 3.34 13.06 10.46
N VAL A 189 4.67 13.17 10.49
CA VAL A 189 5.37 14.43 10.83
C VAL A 189 5.05 15.56 9.85
N ILE A 190 5.10 15.27 8.54
CA ILE A 190 4.77 16.27 7.52
C ILE A 190 3.27 16.56 7.53
N GLY A 191 2.44 15.55 7.73
CA GLY A 191 0.99 15.70 7.82
C GLY A 191 0.58 16.60 8.99
N ASP A 192 1.15 16.39 10.15
CA ASP A 192 0.88 17.21 11.35
C ASP A 192 1.35 18.65 11.15
N LEU A 193 2.53 18.84 10.54
CA LEU A 193 3.04 20.18 10.19
C LEU A 193 2.11 20.91 9.23
N LEU A 194 1.68 20.27 8.15
CA LEU A 194 0.76 20.86 7.18
C LEU A 194 -0.60 21.20 7.80
N LYS A 195 -1.15 20.30 8.62
CA LYS A 195 -2.41 20.54 9.35
C LYS A 195 -2.30 21.69 10.35
N ALA A 196 -1.17 21.85 11.02
CA ALA A 196 -0.93 22.95 11.95
C ALA A 196 -0.98 24.34 11.29
N VAL A 197 -0.70 24.41 9.97
CA VAL A 197 -0.83 25.65 9.17
C VAL A 197 -2.12 25.68 8.33
N GLY A 198 -3.07 24.80 8.62
CA GLY A 198 -4.40 24.78 7.98
C GLY A 198 -4.45 24.06 6.63
N ILE A 199 -3.39 23.34 6.22
CA ILE A 199 -3.35 22.58 4.97
C ILE A 199 -3.85 21.16 5.25
N THR A 200 -5.09 20.89 4.90
CA THR A 200 -5.79 19.61 5.12
C THR A 200 -6.08 18.86 3.83
N GLN A 201 -6.11 19.58 2.69
CA GLN A 201 -6.37 19.03 1.37
C GLN A 201 -5.14 19.18 0.46
N ILE A 202 -5.04 18.26 -0.51
CA ILE A 202 -3.95 18.26 -1.50
C ILE A 202 -3.97 19.55 -2.34
N GLY A 203 -5.16 20.06 -2.70
CA GLY A 203 -5.31 21.30 -3.47
C GLY A 203 -4.80 22.54 -2.75
N GLU A 204 -4.80 22.56 -1.42
CA GLU A 204 -4.24 23.66 -0.64
C GLU A 204 -2.72 23.69 -0.75
N LEU A 205 -2.06 22.54 -0.65
CA LEU A 205 -0.61 22.42 -0.90
C LEU A 205 -0.24 22.79 -2.35
N ALA A 206 -1.07 22.40 -3.32
CA ALA A 206 -0.83 22.68 -4.75
C ALA A 206 -0.80 24.19 -5.08
N ARG A 207 -1.49 25.03 -4.29
CA ARG A 207 -1.59 26.48 -4.50
C ARG A 207 -0.42 27.26 -3.92
N LEU A 208 0.38 26.67 -3.03
CA LEU A 208 1.48 27.37 -2.40
C LEU A 208 2.52 27.84 -3.42
N SER A 209 3.12 29.01 -3.17
CA SER A 209 4.28 29.50 -3.93
C SER A 209 5.55 28.71 -3.60
N ASP A 210 6.61 28.90 -4.38
CA ASP A 210 7.90 28.25 -4.13
C ASP A 210 8.47 28.70 -2.79
N GLU A 211 8.36 29.99 -2.47
CA GLU A 211 8.85 30.59 -1.23
C GLU A 211 8.14 30.01 -0.01
N GLU A 212 6.81 29.90 -0.06
CA GLU A 212 6.02 29.31 1.01
C GLU A 212 6.39 27.85 1.25
N VAL A 213 6.46 27.05 0.17
CA VAL A 213 6.83 25.64 0.28
C VAL A 213 8.24 25.46 0.85
N ILE A 214 9.20 26.28 0.39
CA ILE A 214 10.58 26.20 0.88
C ILE A 214 10.65 26.61 2.35
N ALA A 215 9.89 27.62 2.77
CA ALA A 215 9.87 28.06 4.17
C ALA A 215 9.35 26.96 5.13
N PHE A 216 8.31 26.19 4.72
CA PHE A 216 7.69 25.19 5.57
C PHE A 216 8.32 23.79 5.44
N LEU A 217 8.67 23.37 4.22
CA LEU A 217 9.06 21.98 3.91
C LEU A 217 10.49 21.88 3.37
N GLY A 218 11.17 23.02 3.18
CA GLY A 218 12.46 23.08 2.51
C GLY A 218 12.35 22.78 1.01
N VAL A 219 13.48 22.75 0.32
CA VAL A 219 13.57 22.52 -1.14
C VAL A 219 12.91 21.19 -1.57
N ARG A 220 12.96 20.17 -0.72
CA ARG A 220 12.31 18.88 -1.01
C ARG A 220 10.79 18.98 -1.08
N GLY A 221 10.20 19.99 -0.45
CA GLY A 221 8.77 20.27 -0.49
C GLY A 221 8.26 20.65 -1.89
N LEU A 222 9.11 21.22 -2.74
CA LEU A 222 8.74 21.58 -4.12
C LEU A 222 8.26 20.35 -4.90
N ARG A 223 8.97 19.22 -4.79
CA ARG A 223 8.54 17.98 -5.41
C ARG A 223 7.20 17.49 -4.85
N LEU A 224 6.95 17.69 -3.56
CA LEU A 224 5.69 17.31 -2.94
C LEU A 224 4.54 18.16 -3.49
N ARG A 225 4.75 19.47 -3.64
CA ARG A 225 3.78 20.38 -4.26
C ARG A 225 3.53 20.05 -5.73
N ASP A 226 4.56 19.75 -6.52
CA ASP A 226 4.39 19.35 -7.92
C ASP A 226 3.53 18.07 -8.02
N ARG A 227 3.75 17.12 -7.14
CA ARG A 227 2.88 15.93 -7.01
C ARG A 227 1.45 16.32 -6.60
N ALA A 228 1.27 17.32 -5.74
CA ALA A 228 -0.06 17.83 -5.40
C ALA A 228 -0.78 18.46 -6.60
N ARG A 229 -0.05 18.94 -7.60
CA ARG A 229 -0.56 19.40 -8.90
C ARG A 229 -0.81 18.29 -9.91
N GLY A 230 -0.63 17.03 -9.52
CA GLY A 230 -0.81 15.87 -10.38
C GLY A 230 0.43 15.47 -11.19
N LEU A 231 1.57 16.14 -11.00
CA LEU A 231 2.82 15.89 -11.73
C LEU A 231 3.64 14.81 -11.01
N ASP A 232 3.61 13.59 -11.51
CA ASP A 232 4.40 12.47 -10.99
C ASP A 232 4.98 11.65 -12.14
N ASN A 233 6.26 11.84 -12.40
CA ASN A 233 6.98 11.18 -13.50
C ASN A 233 7.68 9.88 -13.05
N GLU A 234 7.30 9.34 -11.89
CA GLU A 234 7.89 8.10 -11.40
C GLU A 234 7.41 6.91 -12.23
N PRO A 235 8.30 6.22 -12.97
CA PRO A 235 7.90 5.11 -13.84
C PRO A 235 7.43 3.90 -13.03
N VAL A 236 6.65 3.04 -13.66
CA VAL A 236 6.42 1.68 -13.17
C VAL A 236 7.70 0.90 -13.44
N CYS A 237 8.38 0.49 -12.36
CA CYS A 237 9.63 -0.27 -12.45
C CYS A 237 9.36 -1.73 -12.07
N PRO A 238 9.64 -2.71 -12.94
CA PRO A 238 9.52 -4.11 -12.58
C PRO A 238 10.30 -4.45 -11.32
N SER A 239 9.69 -5.16 -10.40
CA SER A 239 10.30 -5.51 -9.09
C SER A 239 11.63 -6.27 -9.22
N ALA A 240 11.85 -6.94 -10.36
CA ALA A 240 13.11 -7.61 -10.67
C ALA A 240 14.27 -6.64 -10.94
N ILE A 241 14.00 -5.38 -11.32
CA ILE A 241 15.02 -4.36 -11.60
C ILE A 241 15.40 -3.61 -10.31
N THR A 242 14.48 -3.48 -9.38
CA THR A 242 14.77 -2.94 -8.04
C THR A 242 15.37 -4.04 -7.16
N GLY A 243 16.58 -4.50 -7.42
CA GLY A 243 17.25 -5.60 -6.74
C GLY A 243 16.62 -6.06 -5.43
N ARG A 244 16.50 -7.36 -5.23
CA ARG A 244 15.86 -7.96 -4.03
C ARG A 244 16.37 -7.25 -2.76
N ARG A 245 15.58 -6.34 -2.22
CA ARG A 245 15.94 -5.62 -1.01
C ARG A 245 15.52 -6.47 0.19
N ILE A 246 16.48 -7.11 0.80
CA ILE A 246 16.26 -7.86 2.04
C ILE A 246 16.43 -6.90 3.20
N LYS A 247 15.40 -6.78 4.01
CA LYS A 247 15.41 -6.02 5.26
C LYS A 247 15.27 -7.00 6.42
N ARG A 248 16.15 -6.89 7.40
CA ARG A 248 16.03 -7.55 8.69
C ARG A 248 16.03 -6.49 9.79
N SER A 249 15.27 -6.74 10.83
CA SER A 249 15.25 -5.92 12.04
C SER A 249 15.28 -6.84 13.26
N VAL A 250 15.98 -6.40 14.28
CA VAL A 250 16.00 -7.05 15.60
C VAL A 250 15.40 -6.05 16.56
N ASP A 251 14.37 -6.45 17.29
CA ASP A 251 13.78 -5.65 18.35
C ASP A 251 14.33 -6.13 19.69
N PHE A 252 14.81 -5.21 20.53
CA PHE A 252 15.25 -5.53 21.87
C PHE A 252 14.04 -5.59 22.80
N ASN A 253 14.05 -6.52 23.75
CA ASN A 253 13.00 -6.65 24.77
C ASN A 253 12.90 -5.42 25.65
N GLU A 254 14.06 -4.80 25.93
CA GLU A 254 14.18 -3.55 26.68
C GLU A 254 15.07 -2.56 25.92
N PRO A 255 14.86 -1.25 26.05
CA PRO A 255 15.78 -0.26 25.49
C PRO A 255 17.19 -0.49 25.99
N THR A 256 18.16 -0.60 25.10
CA THR A 256 19.58 -0.82 25.49
C THR A 256 20.50 0.13 24.73
N ILE A 257 21.55 0.58 25.43
CA ILE A 257 22.68 1.29 24.86
C ILE A 257 23.97 0.44 24.97
N GLU A 258 23.82 -0.83 25.36
CA GLU A 258 24.97 -1.73 25.57
C GLU A 258 25.56 -2.12 24.21
N GLU A 259 26.81 -1.74 23.99
CA GLU A 259 27.49 -1.86 22.69
C GLU A 259 27.56 -3.31 22.19
N GLU A 260 27.87 -4.25 23.12
CA GLU A 260 27.96 -5.69 22.75
C GLU A 260 26.61 -6.28 22.38
N ALA A 261 25.53 -5.90 23.06
CA ALA A 261 24.18 -6.33 22.71
C ALA A 261 23.77 -5.79 21.32
N ILE A 262 24.08 -4.55 21.02
CA ILE A 262 23.81 -3.92 19.73
C ILE A 262 24.64 -4.60 18.61
N LYS A 263 25.92 -4.86 18.83
CA LYS A 263 26.80 -5.56 17.89
C LYS A 263 26.28 -6.97 17.59
N ALA A 264 25.91 -7.73 18.60
CA ALA A 264 25.36 -9.08 18.46
C ALA A 264 24.07 -9.07 17.61
N ALA A 265 23.16 -8.12 17.86
CA ALA A 265 21.94 -7.95 17.09
C ALA A 265 22.21 -7.60 15.63
N VAL A 266 23.17 -6.72 15.35
CA VAL A 266 23.57 -6.34 13.99
C VAL A 266 24.16 -7.56 13.24
N VAL A 267 25.03 -8.33 13.89
CA VAL A 267 25.64 -9.54 13.31
C VAL A 267 24.57 -10.59 13.01
N SER A 268 23.62 -10.82 13.92
CA SER A 268 22.50 -11.73 13.70
C SER A 268 21.64 -11.30 12.52
N ALA A 269 21.23 -10.04 12.48
CA ALA A 269 20.43 -9.50 11.37
C ALA A 269 21.15 -9.57 10.02
N ALA A 270 22.45 -9.31 9.99
CA ALA A 270 23.27 -9.42 8.77
C ALA A 270 23.40 -10.86 8.30
N SER A 271 23.59 -11.82 9.21
CA SER A 271 23.65 -13.24 8.91
C SER A 271 22.35 -13.76 8.31
N ASP A 272 21.21 -13.40 8.91
CA ASP A 272 19.88 -13.77 8.41
C ASP A 272 19.57 -13.15 7.03
N ALA A 273 20.00 -11.89 6.82
CA ALA A 273 19.90 -11.25 5.52
C ALA A 273 20.76 -11.98 4.47
N SER A 274 22.00 -12.36 4.80
CA SER A 274 22.90 -13.08 3.91
C SER A 274 22.36 -14.46 3.53
N LEU A 275 21.82 -15.23 4.48
CA LEU A 275 21.18 -16.52 4.20
C LEU A 275 19.99 -16.37 3.25
N SER A 276 19.18 -15.34 3.46
CA SER A 276 18.01 -15.05 2.61
C SER A 276 18.39 -14.56 1.19
N MET A 277 19.63 -14.08 0.98
CA MET A 277 20.13 -13.71 -0.35
C MET A 277 20.62 -14.90 -1.17
N ARG A 278 20.93 -16.01 -0.51
CA ARG A 278 21.43 -17.24 -1.14
C ARG A 278 20.32 -18.24 -1.50
N ALA A 279 19.13 -18.05 -0.93
CA ALA A 279 17.94 -18.84 -1.21
C ALA A 279 17.10 -18.22 -2.35
#